data_c73698091b96e8fd66e0349337d9cf9b
#
_entry.id   c73698091b96e8fd66e0349337d9cf9b
#
_cell.length_a   1.000
_cell.length_b   1.000
_cell.length_c   1.000
_cell.angle_alpha   90.00
_cell.angle_beta   90.00
_cell.angle_gamma   90.00
#
_symmetry.space_group_name_H-M   'P 1'
#
loop_
_entity.id
_entity.type
_entity.pdbx_description
1 polymer ?
#
loop_
_entity_poly.entity_id
_entity_poly.type
_entity_poly.pdbx_seq_one_letter_code
_entity_poly.pdbx_strand_id
1 'polypeptide(L)'
;MAKATFERSKPHVNIGTIGHVDHGKTTLTAAITKTLSLTAGNVEFLAYDQIDNAPEERARGITINTRHVEYETANRHYAHVDCPGHADYVKNMITGAAQMDGAILVVAGTDGPLAQTREHVLLARQVGVPAIVVFMNKTDLVDDEELLDLVEMEIRDLLSQYDFPGDDIPIVRGSARNALESASTDLSSPEYAPILELMAQVDEYIPTPERQADLDFLMPVEDVFSISGRGTVATGRVERGTVKVGDVVEIIGLTEERKSTTVTGVEMFHKLLPQAEAGDNIGALLRGVAKDEIERGQVLCKPNSVNPHTKFVGHVYVLTEKEGGRKKPFFAGYRPQFYFRTTDVTGNIELPAGVEMCRPGDNVDMTVELITPVACENGLRFAIREGGRTVGSGVVSEILA
;
A
#
# COMPACT_ATOMS: atom_id res chain seq x y z
N MET A 1 -9.29 20.80 -23.79
CA MET A 1 -9.21 21.71 -22.63
C MET A 1 -7.81 21.55 -22.01
N ALA A 2 -7.18 22.63 -21.53
CA ALA A 2 -5.93 22.53 -20.78
C ALA A 2 -6.22 21.81 -19.46
N LYS A 3 -5.35 20.87 -19.05
CA LYS A 3 -5.45 20.22 -17.72
C LYS A 3 -5.21 21.26 -16.63
N ALA A 4 -5.91 21.12 -15.51
CA ALA A 4 -5.68 21.94 -14.33
C ALA A 4 -4.27 21.65 -13.74
N THR A 5 -3.70 22.64 -13.07
CA THR A 5 -2.47 22.47 -12.29
C THR A 5 -2.85 22.06 -10.86
N PHE A 6 -2.10 21.13 -10.28
CA PHE A 6 -2.26 20.75 -8.87
C PHE A 6 -1.66 21.84 -7.98
N GLU A 7 -2.43 22.29 -6.99
CA GLU A 7 -1.99 23.28 -5.99
C GLU A 7 -1.84 22.61 -4.62
N ARG A 8 -0.64 22.70 -4.03
CA ARG A 8 -0.35 22.18 -2.69
C ARG A 8 -0.76 23.17 -1.62
N SER A 9 -2.02 23.10 -1.18
CA SER A 9 -2.56 23.98 -0.14
C SER A 9 -2.57 23.35 1.25
N LYS A 10 -2.47 22.01 1.34
CA LYS A 10 -2.56 21.23 2.56
C LYS A 10 -1.47 20.15 2.61
N PRO A 11 -1.08 19.66 3.80
CA PRO A 11 -0.22 18.47 3.91
C PRO A 11 -0.83 17.29 3.16
N HIS A 12 -0.02 16.60 2.36
CA HIS A 12 -0.43 15.42 1.61
C HIS A 12 -0.12 14.15 2.39
N VAL A 13 -1.11 13.25 2.52
CA VAL A 13 -1.01 11.99 3.25
C VAL A 13 -1.57 10.87 2.41
N ASN A 14 -0.82 9.77 2.28
CA ASN A 14 -1.28 8.57 1.62
C ASN A 14 -1.89 7.64 2.65
N ILE A 15 -3.17 7.33 2.52
CA ILE A 15 -3.85 6.34 3.36
C ILE A 15 -4.47 5.25 2.49
N GLY A 16 -4.92 4.18 3.10
CA GLY A 16 -5.68 3.18 2.34
C GLY A 16 -6.48 2.27 3.23
N THR A 17 -7.44 1.58 2.61
CA THR A 17 -8.28 0.58 3.26
C THR A 17 -7.64 -0.80 3.16
N ILE A 18 -7.52 -1.48 4.31
CA ILE A 18 -7.08 -2.86 4.44
C ILE A 18 -8.10 -3.68 5.22
N GLY A 19 -8.09 -5.00 5.11
CA GLY A 19 -9.01 -5.88 5.83
C GLY A 19 -9.54 -7.00 4.96
N HIS A 20 -10.37 -7.87 5.52
CA HIS A 20 -10.90 -9.06 4.86
C HIS A 20 -11.77 -8.73 3.63
N VAL A 21 -11.90 -9.68 2.71
CA VAL A 21 -12.89 -9.60 1.62
C VAL A 21 -14.29 -9.46 2.22
N ASP A 22 -15.18 -8.74 1.57
CA ASP A 22 -16.57 -8.48 1.99
C ASP A 22 -16.77 -7.71 3.31
N HIS A 23 -15.70 -7.23 3.97
CA HIS A 23 -15.84 -6.34 5.12
C HIS A 23 -16.24 -4.90 4.75
N GLY A 24 -16.29 -4.56 3.45
CA GLY A 24 -16.82 -3.30 2.93
C GLY A 24 -15.79 -2.19 2.76
N LYS A 25 -14.53 -2.50 2.42
CA LYS A 25 -13.46 -1.53 2.15
C LYS A 25 -13.85 -0.54 1.06
N THR A 26 -14.18 -1.03 -0.13
CA THR A 26 -14.57 -0.20 -1.29
C THR A 26 -15.86 0.58 -1.01
N THR A 27 -16.82 -0.03 -0.27
CA THR A 27 -18.03 0.67 0.18
C THR A 27 -17.69 1.83 1.10
N LEU A 28 -16.73 1.64 2.02
CA LEU A 28 -16.26 2.70 2.91
C LEU A 28 -15.56 3.82 2.12
N THR A 29 -14.70 3.47 1.17
CA THR A 29 -14.03 4.43 0.29
C THR A 29 -15.06 5.29 -0.48
N ALA A 30 -16.11 4.67 -1.03
CA ALA A 30 -17.20 5.38 -1.68
C ALA A 30 -18.00 6.27 -0.70
N ALA A 31 -18.27 5.77 0.53
CA ALA A 31 -18.97 6.52 1.57
C ALA A 31 -18.17 7.76 2.02
N ILE A 32 -16.83 7.63 2.15
CA ILE A 32 -15.95 8.76 2.47
C ILE A 32 -16.05 9.83 1.37
N THR A 33 -15.88 9.46 0.10
CA THR A 33 -15.96 10.45 -1.00
C THR A 33 -17.32 11.12 -1.07
N LYS A 34 -18.41 10.36 -0.85
CA LYS A 34 -19.77 10.92 -0.79
C LYS A 34 -19.94 11.91 0.35
N THR A 35 -19.57 11.51 1.57
CA THR A 35 -19.72 12.38 2.74
C THR A 35 -18.91 13.65 2.60
N LEU A 36 -17.65 13.53 2.16
CA LEU A 36 -16.78 14.69 1.96
C LEU A 36 -17.20 15.58 0.78
N SER A 37 -17.86 15.03 -0.25
CA SER A 37 -18.42 15.86 -1.34
C SER A 37 -19.55 16.78 -0.88
N LEU A 38 -20.19 16.51 0.23
CA LEU A 38 -21.19 17.37 0.86
C LEU A 38 -20.56 18.48 1.71
N THR A 39 -19.27 18.40 2.00
CA THR A 39 -18.54 19.51 2.63
C THR A 39 -18.25 20.63 1.62
N ALA A 40 -17.81 21.79 2.10
CA ALA A 40 -17.49 22.93 1.24
C ALA A 40 -16.23 22.75 0.37
N GLY A 41 -15.60 21.54 0.36
CA GLY A 41 -14.41 21.21 -0.40
C GLY A 41 -14.70 20.78 -1.86
N ASN A 42 -13.66 20.74 -2.69
CA ASN A 42 -13.72 20.27 -4.08
C ASN A 42 -13.55 18.74 -4.17
N VAL A 43 -14.28 17.98 -3.36
CA VAL A 43 -14.22 16.50 -3.37
C VAL A 43 -15.26 15.98 -4.36
N GLU A 44 -14.83 15.19 -5.34
CA GLU A 44 -15.71 14.49 -6.26
C GLU A 44 -16.23 13.20 -5.63
N PHE A 45 -17.54 12.99 -5.63
CA PHE A 45 -18.12 11.71 -5.22
C PHE A 45 -17.79 10.63 -6.26
N LEU A 46 -17.21 9.53 -5.79
CA LEU A 46 -16.95 8.33 -6.58
C LEU A 46 -17.87 7.20 -6.11
N ALA A 47 -18.75 6.76 -6.98
CA ALA A 47 -19.61 5.62 -6.70
C ALA A 47 -18.81 4.31 -6.70
N TYR A 48 -19.35 3.28 -6.05
CA TYR A 48 -18.72 1.96 -5.91
C TYR A 48 -18.22 1.39 -7.24
N ASP A 49 -19.06 1.45 -8.29
CA ASP A 49 -18.76 0.94 -9.64
C ASP A 49 -17.76 1.80 -10.44
N GLN A 50 -17.43 2.99 -9.94
CA GLN A 50 -16.37 3.84 -10.48
C GLN A 50 -15.02 3.53 -9.81
N ILE A 51 -15.02 3.00 -8.59
CA ILE A 51 -13.84 2.52 -7.89
C ILE A 51 -13.46 1.15 -8.43
N ASP A 52 -14.34 0.14 -8.32
CA ASP A 52 -14.18 -1.20 -8.89
C ASP A 52 -14.68 -1.20 -10.35
N ASN A 53 -13.88 -0.69 -11.27
CA ASN A 53 -14.33 -0.45 -12.63
C ASN A 53 -13.91 -1.49 -13.66
N ALA A 54 -12.97 -2.38 -13.32
CA ALA A 54 -12.53 -3.44 -14.22
C ALA A 54 -13.67 -4.48 -14.47
N PRO A 55 -13.82 -5.00 -15.70
CA PRO A 55 -14.87 -5.99 -16.00
C PRO A 55 -14.84 -7.20 -15.08
N GLU A 56 -13.66 -7.68 -14.68
CA GLU A 56 -13.49 -8.81 -13.77
C GLU A 56 -13.90 -8.47 -12.32
N GLU A 57 -13.60 -7.26 -11.85
CA GLU A 57 -14.00 -6.76 -10.54
C GLU A 57 -15.52 -6.71 -10.43
N ARG A 58 -16.18 -6.13 -11.44
CA ARG A 58 -17.65 -6.07 -11.50
C ARG A 58 -18.30 -7.46 -11.59
N ALA A 59 -17.70 -8.38 -12.35
CA ALA A 59 -18.25 -9.73 -12.51
C ALA A 59 -18.14 -10.57 -11.24
N ARG A 60 -17.09 -10.36 -10.43
CA ARG A 60 -16.82 -11.10 -9.20
C ARG A 60 -17.29 -10.37 -7.93
N GLY A 61 -17.56 -9.07 -7.99
CA GLY A 61 -17.92 -8.22 -6.84
C GLY A 61 -16.77 -8.06 -5.83
N ILE A 62 -15.51 -8.16 -6.29
CA ILE A 62 -14.31 -8.04 -5.44
C ILE A 62 -13.29 -7.12 -6.10
N THR A 63 -12.57 -6.35 -5.30
CA THR A 63 -11.45 -5.53 -5.76
C THR A 63 -10.26 -6.43 -6.10
N ILE A 64 -9.69 -6.26 -7.28
CA ILE A 64 -8.53 -7.00 -7.78
C ILE A 64 -7.29 -6.11 -7.79
N ASN A 65 -7.41 -4.91 -8.37
CA ASN A 65 -6.32 -3.95 -8.49
C ASN A 65 -6.46 -2.86 -7.43
N THR A 66 -5.33 -2.29 -7.01
CA THR A 66 -5.34 -1.10 -6.18
C THR A 66 -5.92 0.08 -6.95
N ARG A 67 -6.78 0.86 -6.30
CA ARG A 67 -7.35 2.08 -6.87
C ARG A 67 -6.98 3.28 -6.02
N HIS A 68 -6.48 4.31 -6.68
CA HIS A 68 -6.19 5.59 -6.03
C HIS A 68 -7.38 6.54 -6.16
N VAL A 69 -7.82 7.08 -5.04
CA VAL A 69 -8.92 8.04 -4.92
C VAL A 69 -8.40 9.29 -4.21
N GLU A 70 -8.75 10.47 -4.73
CA GLU A 70 -8.36 11.77 -4.17
C GLU A 70 -9.53 12.36 -3.37
N TYR A 71 -9.23 12.86 -2.17
CA TYR A 71 -10.15 13.70 -1.41
C TYR A 71 -9.41 14.56 -0.37
N GLU A 72 -10.12 15.49 0.25
CA GLU A 72 -9.55 16.34 1.28
C GLU A 72 -10.50 16.56 2.45
N THR A 73 -9.92 16.78 3.64
CA THR A 73 -10.58 17.33 4.80
C THR A 73 -10.26 18.82 4.94
N ALA A 74 -10.71 19.45 6.01
CA ALA A 74 -10.28 20.83 6.31
C ALA A 74 -8.76 20.95 6.51
N ASN A 75 -8.12 19.87 7.01
CA ASN A 75 -6.74 19.88 7.49
C ASN A 75 -5.74 19.28 6.50
N ARG A 76 -6.14 18.27 5.70
CA ARG A 76 -5.24 17.45 4.90
C ARG A 76 -5.81 17.12 3.53
N HIS A 77 -4.90 16.88 2.59
CA HIS A 77 -5.18 16.28 1.29
C HIS A 77 -4.77 14.80 1.31
N TYR A 78 -5.65 13.93 0.83
CA TYR A 78 -5.44 12.48 0.87
C TYR A 78 -5.37 11.86 -0.52
N ALA A 79 -4.36 11.01 -0.73
CA ALA A 79 -4.41 9.95 -1.72
C ALA A 79 -4.83 8.67 -1.00
N HIS A 80 -5.98 8.14 -1.35
CA HIS A 80 -6.52 6.91 -0.74
C HIS A 80 -6.32 5.74 -1.68
N VAL A 81 -5.68 4.69 -1.18
CA VAL A 81 -5.44 3.43 -1.90
C VAL A 81 -6.47 2.41 -1.43
N ASP A 82 -7.44 2.09 -2.28
CA ASP A 82 -8.35 0.98 -2.01
C ASP A 82 -7.67 -0.34 -2.36
N CYS A 83 -7.43 -1.20 -1.36
CA CYS A 83 -6.69 -2.44 -1.51
C CYS A 83 -7.62 -3.65 -1.66
N PRO A 84 -7.23 -4.65 -2.50
CA PRO A 84 -7.94 -5.90 -2.59
C PRO A 84 -7.93 -6.64 -1.23
N GLY A 85 -9.05 -7.34 -0.94
CA GLY A 85 -9.19 -8.13 0.30
C GLY A 85 -8.93 -9.62 0.10
N HIS A 86 -8.96 -10.13 -1.14
CA HIS A 86 -8.88 -11.54 -1.43
C HIS A 86 -7.43 -12.06 -1.43
N ALA A 87 -7.21 -13.26 -0.88
CA ALA A 87 -5.88 -13.87 -0.73
C ALA A 87 -5.11 -14.00 -2.06
N ASP A 88 -5.79 -14.20 -3.19
CA ASP A 88 -5.15 -14.31 -4.51
C ASP A 88 -4.49 -13.01 -4.97
N TYR A 89 -4.91 -11.86 -4.42
CA TYR A 89 -4.45 -10.52 -4.80
C TYR A 89 -3.54 -9.85 -3.75
N VAL A 90 -3.01 -10.62 -2.81
CA VAL A 90 -2.13 -10.13 -1.75
C VAL A 90 -0.92 -9.36 -2.32
N LYS A 91 -0.41 -9.74 -3.49
CA LYS A 91 0.66 -8.98 -4.17
C LYS A 91 0.26 -7.51 -4.41
N ASN A 92 -0.96 -7.27 -4.88
CA ASN A 92 -1.47 -5.92 -5.10
C ASN A 92 -1.71 -5.19 -3.77
N MET A 93 -2.17 -5.92 -2.73
CA MET A 93 -2.30 -5.38 -1.38
C MET A 93 -0.95 -4.94 -0.80
N ILE A 94 0.11 -5.77 -0.92
CA ILE A 94 1.46 -5.40 -0.46
C ILE A 94 1.96 -4.13 -1.16
N THR A 95 1.80 -4.06 -2.48
CA THR A 95 2.18 -2.89 -3.27
C THR A 95 1.42 -1.64 -2.82
N GLY A 96 0.11 -1.74 -2.61
CA GLY A 96 -0.70 -0.64 -2.11
C GLY A 96 -0.30 -0.22 -0.69
N ALA A 97 -0.13 -1.18 0.22
CA ALA A 97 0.23 -0.91 1.60
C ALA A 97 1.62 -0.25 1.74
N ALA A 98 2.57 -0.62 0.89
CA ALA A 98 3.91 -0.01 0.87
C ALA A 98 3.90 1.49 0.56
N GLN A 99 2.80 2.01 0.02
CA GLN A 99 2.63 3.43 -0.31
C GLN A 99 1.95 4.23 0.79
N MET A 100 1.40 3.58 1.82
CA MET A 100 0.59 4.22 2.84
C MET A 100 1.44 4.89 3.93
N ASP A 101 1.05 6.09 4.32
CA ASP A 101 1.53 6.80 5.51
C ASP A 101 0.67 6.45 6.74
N GLY A 102 -0.46 5.79 6.52
CA GLY A 102 -1.37 5.24 7.50
C GLY A 102 -2.44 4.37 6.85
N ALA A 103 -3.10 3.50 7.60
CA ALA A 103 -4.13 2.63 7.07
C ALA A 103 -5.45 2.73 7.87
N ILE A 104 -6.56 2.48 7.18
CA ILE A 104 -7.87 2.24 7.79
C ILE A 104 -8.13 0.73 7.73
N LEU A 105 -8.10 0.08 8.88
CA LEU A 105 -8.46 -1.33 8.99
C LEU A 105 -9.98 -1.46 9.06
N VAL A 106 -10.58 -2.11 8.07
CA VAL A 106 -12.03 -2.33 8.01
C VAL A 106 -12.35 -3.74 8.49
N VAL A 107 -13.13 -3.82 9.56
CA VAL A 107 -13.59 -5.09 10.15
C VAL A 107 -15.11 -5.05 10.25
N ALA A 108 -15.80 -6.09 9.76
CA ALA A 108 -17.24 -6.20 9.94
C ALA A 108 -17.57 -6.57 11.39
N GLY A 109 -18.49 -5.83 12.03
CA GLY A 109 -18.94 -6.12 13.39
C GLY A 109 -19.69 -7.46 13.49
N THR A 110 -20.19 -7.98 12.36
CA THR A 110 -20.85 -9.30 12.28
C THR A 110 -19.87 -10.48 12.36
N ASP A 111 -18.63 -10.29 11.92
CA ASP A 111 -17.69 -11.40 11.69
C ASP A 111 -16.42 -11.31 12.55
N GLY A 112 -16.08 -10.11 13.01
CA GLY A 112 -14.81 -9.85 13.69
C GLY A 112 -13.58 -9.97 12.79
N PRO A 113 -12.37 -10.04 13.36
CA PRO A 113 -11.12 -10.16 12.60
C PRO A 113 -10.92 -11.58 12.07
N LEU A 114 -11.00 -11.75 10.75
CA LEU A 114 -10.83 -13.01 10.03
C LEU A 114 -9.37 -13.22 9.56
N ALA A 115 -9.12 -14.33 8.86
CA ALA A 115 -7.77 -14.73 8.45
C ALA A 115 -7.03 -13.67 7.61
N GLN A 116 -7.71 -13.07 6.64
CA GLN A 116 -7.11 -12.02 5.80
C GLN A 116 -6.93 -10.69 6.57
N THR A 117 -7.79 -10.40 7.56
CA THR A 117 -7.58 -9.26 8.47
C THR A 117 -6.23 -9.39 9.17
N ARG A 118 -5.92 -10.57 9.71
CA ARG A 118 -4.64 -10.89 10.36
C ARG A 118 -3.46 -10.75 9.40
N GLU A 119 -3.59 -11.31 8.20
CA GLU A 119 -2.55 -11.21 7.16
C GLU A 119 -2.30 -9.76 6.74
N HIS A 120 -3.36 -8.95 6.57
CA HIS A 120 -3.23 -7.54 6.18
C HIS A 120 -2.56 -6.70 7.27
N VAL A 121 -2.88 -6.91 8.55
CA VAL A 121 -2.21 -6.22 9.67
C VAL A 121 -0.73 -6.59 9.72
N LEU A 122 -0.41 -7.89 9.60
CA LEU A 122 0.97 -8.37 9.52
C LEU A 122 1.73 -7.70 8.36
N LEU A 123 1.16 -7.71 7.17
CA LEU A 123 1.79 -7.14 5.97
C LEU A 123 1.96 -5.62 6.10
N ALA A 124 0.97 -4.91 6.62
CA ALA A 124 1.07 -3.47 6.89
C ALA A 124 2.24 -3.16 7.83
N ARG A 125 2.42 -3.97 8.88
CA ARG A 125 3.56 -3.85 9.80
C ARG A 125 4.89 -4.08 9.08
N GLN A 126 4.96 -5.11 8.21
CA GLN A 126 6.18 -5.48 7.49
C GLN A 126 6.61 -4.42 6.47
N VAL A 127 5.66 -3.85 5.73
CA VAL A 127 5.98 -2.78 4.77
C VAL A 127 6.19 -1.42 5.43
N GLY A 128 5.97 -1.33 6.76
CA GLY A 128 6.28 -0.15 7.55
C GLY A 128 5.19 0.88 7.65
N VAL A 129 3.91 0.50 7.50
CA VAL A 129 2.78 1.39 7.80
C VAL A 129 2.87 1.84 9.26
N PRO A 130 3.02 3.15 9.53
CA PRO A 130 3.34 3.61 10.89
C PRO A 130 2.14 3.63 11.84
N ALA A 131 0.91 3.81 11.32
CA ALA A 131 -0.29 3.96 12.14
C ALA A 131 -1.52 3.36 11.45
N ILE A 132 -2.44 2.83 12.25
CA ILE A 132 -3.70 2.26 11.81
C ILE A 132 -4.84 2.91 12.59
N VAL A 133 -5.93 3.28 11.90
CA VAL A 133 -7.23 3.62 12.49
C VAL A 133 -8.20 2.51 12.11
N VAL A 134 -9.12 2.15 12.98
CA VAL A 134 -10.07 1.06 12.71
C VAL A 134 -11.47 1.61 12.41
N PHE A 135 -12.10 1.07 11.37
CA PHE A 135 -13.53 1.24 11.13
C PHE A 135 -14.24 -0.09 11.30
N MET A 136 -14.99 -0.23 12.40
CA MET A 136 -15.88 -1.37 12.63
C MET A 136 -17.16 -1.15 11.84
N ASN A 137 -17.23 -1.80 10.68
CA ASN A 137 -18.30 -1.64 9.69
C ASN A 137 -19.46 -2.60 9.94
N LYS A 138 -20.58 -2.36 9.28
CA LYS A 138 -21.82 -3.18 9.32
C LYS A 138 -22.45 -3.28 10.71
N THR A 139 -22.28 -2.27 11.56
CA THR A 139 -22.86 -2.27 12.91
C THR A 139 -24.40 -2.19 12.87
N ASP A 140 -24.96 -1.74 11.75
CA ASP A 140 -26.42 -1.77 11.47
C ASP A 140 -27.01 -3.19 11.37
N LEU A 141 -26.18 -4.21 11.26
CA LEU A 141 -26.59 -5.62 11.20
C LEU A 141 -26.43 -6.34 12.54
N VAL A 142 -26.00 -5.65 13.58
CA VAL A 142 -25.74 -6.22 14.92
C VAL A 142 -26.58 -5.47 15.94
N ASP A 143 -27.59 -6.14 16.51
CA ASP A 143 -28.48 -5.56 17.51
C ASP A 143 -27.91 -5.61 18.94
N ASP A 144 -26.86 -6.40 19.16
CA ASP A 144 -26.24 -6.64 20.46
C ASP A 144 -24.94 -5.83 20.60
N GLU A 145 -24.96 -4.82 21.47
CA GLU A 145 -23.78 -3.98 21.74
C GLU A 145 -22.66 -4.78 22.44
N GLU A 146 -22.98 -5.79 23.26
CA GLU A 146 -21.95 -6.62 23.92
C GLU A 146 -21.14 -7.43 22.88
N LEU A 147 -21.78 -7.82 21.78
CA LEU A 147 -21.09 -8.48 20.68
C LEU A 147 -20.10 -7.52 19.98
N LEU A 148 -20.50 -6.27 19.77
CA LEU A 148 -19.61 -5.27 19.21
C LEU A 148 -18.42 -4.97 20.13
N ASP A 149 -18.63 -4.97 21.44
CA ASP A 149 -17.56 -4.80 22.44
C ASP A 149 -16.57 -5.98 22.40
N LEU A 150 -17.05 -7.20 22.24
CA LEU A 150 -16.19 -8.39 22.08
C LEU A 150 -15.36 -8.30 20.81
N VAL A 151 -15.96 -7.92 19.69
CA VAL A 151 -15.24 -7.73 18.41
C VAL A 151 -14.19 -6.64 18.55
N GLU A 152 -14.48 -5.55 19.26
CA GLU A 152 -13.49 -4.49 19.53
C GLU A 152 -12.30 -5.02 20.33
N MET A 153 -12.53 -5.81 21.36
CA MET A 153 -11.47 -6.45 22.14
C MET A 153 -10.59 -7.36 21.27
N GLU A 154 -11.19 -8.18 20.40
CA GLU A 154 -10.46 -9.04 19.49
C GLU A 154 -9.60 -8.24 18.48
N ILE A 155 -10.09 -7.09 18.03
CA ILE A 155 -9.33 -6.20 17.14
C ILE A 155 -8.14 -5.60 17.88
N ARG A 156 -8.32 -5.12 19.11
CA ARG A 156 -7.25 -4.56 19.95
C ARG A 156 -6.17 -5.60 20.25
N ASP A 157 -6.58 -6.81 20.61
CA ASP A 157 -5.66 -7.93 20.85
C ASP A 157 -4.87 -8.28 19.57
N LEU A 158 -5.53 -8.33 18.42
CA LEU A 158 -4.88 -8.57 17.14
C LEU A 158 -3.83 -7.51 16.82
N LEU A 159 -4.17 -6.23 16.96
CA LEU A 159 -3.25 -5.13 16.68
C LEU A 159 -2.05 -5.16 17.62
N SER A 160 -2.28 -5.42 18.91
CA SER A 160 -1.20 -5.56 19.91
C SER A 160 -0.28 -6.75 19.61
N GLN A 161 -0.81 -7.85 19.09
CA GLN A 161 -0.04 -9.02 18.69
C GLN A 161 0.97 -8.71 17.56
N TYR A 162 0.67 -7.71 16.72
CA TYR A 162 1.54 -7.28 15.61
C TYR A 162 2.25 -5.95 15.89
N ASP A 163 2.51 -5.64 17.16
CA ASP A 163 3.25 -4.46 17.64
C ASP A 163 2.63 -3.10 17.23
N PHE A 164 1.33 -3.04 17.03
CA PHE A 164 0.59 -1.80 17.02
C PHE A 164 0.05 -1.50 18.42
N PRO A 165 -0.10 -0.22 18.84
CA PRO A 165 -0.60 0.12 20.19
C PRO A 165 -2.13 -0.11 20.27
N GLY A 166 -2.56 -1.39 20.31
CA GLY A 166 -3.95 -1.80 20.18
C GLY A 166 -4.90 -1.12 21.16
N ASP A 167 -4.44 -0.82 22.38
CA ASP A 167 -5.26 -0.15 23.41
C ASP A 167 -5.55 1.31 23.07
N ASP A 168 -4.61 1.99 22.39
CA ASP A 168 -4.68 3.43 22.09
C ASP A 168 -5.23 3.74 20.69
N ILE A 169 -5.40 2.71 19.84
CA ILE A 169 -5.86 2.88 18.47
C ILE A 169 -7.33 3.31 18.44
N PRO A 170 -7.66 4.39 17.70
CA PRO A 170 -9.05 4.79 17.49
C PRO A 170 -9.85 3.72 16.75
N ILE A 171 -11.01 3.35 17.29
CA ILE A 171 -11.98 2.45 16.67
C ILE A 171 -13.29 3.18 16.52
N VAL A 172 -13.70 3.41 15.28
CA VAL A 172 -15.00 4.04 14.97
C VAL A 172 -15.99 2.97 14.52
N ARG A 173 -17.17 2.96 15.12
CA ARG A 173 -18.26 2.03 14.81
C ARG A 173 -19.25 2.68 13.86
N GLY A 174 -19.67 2.00 12.80
CA GLY A 174 -20.64 2.56 11.88
C GLY A 174 -21.06 1.63 10.73
N SER A 175 -21.84 2.19 9.82
CA SER A 175 -22.27 1.53 8.59
C SER A 175 -21.89 2.39 7.37
N ALA A 176 -20.90 1.94 6.64
CA ALA A 176 -20.51 2.59 5.39
C ALA A 176 -21.65 2.55 4.36
N ARG A 177 -22.46 1.49 4.38
CA ARG A 177 -23.61 1.33 3.51
C ARG A 177 -24.69 2.39 3.78
N ASN A 178 -25.04 2.63 5.04
CA ASN A 178 -26.05 3.62 5.41
C ASN A 178 -25.61 5.02 4.96
N ALA A 179 -24.35 5.38 5.16
CA ALA A 179 -23.81 6.65 4.64
C ALA A 179 -23.86 6.72 3.11
N LEU A 180 -23.48 5.64 2.41
CA LEU A 180 -23.45 5.60 0.96
C LEU A 180 -24.87 5.65 0.35
N GLU A 181 -25.84 4.96 0.93
CA GLU A 181 -27.22 4.88 0.41
C GLU A 181 -28.12 6.03 0.92
N SER A 182 -27.68 6.83 1.90
CA SER A 182 -28.45 7.97 2.41
C SER A 182 -28.84 8.93 1.30
N ALA A 183 -30.10 9.33 1.25
CA ALA A 183 -30.60 10.36 0.32
C ALA A 183 -30.41 11.78 0.86
N SER A 184 -29.95 11.93 2.11
CA SER A 184 -29.74 13.23 2.73
C SER A 184 -28.57 13.98 2.09
N THR A 185 -28.71 15.28 1.96
CA THR A 185 -27.61 16.21 1.63
C THR A 185 -27.14 17.02 2.84
N ASP A 186 -27.75 16.76 4.00
CA ASP A 186 -27.41 17.40 5.26
C ASP A 186 -26.37 16.55 6.01
N LEU A 187 -25.18 17.10 6.20
CA LEU A 187 -24.08 16.47 6.93
C LEU A 187 -24.40 16.18 8.41
N SER A 188 -25.41 16.84 8.99
CA SER A 188 -25.87 16.56 10.35
C SER A 188 -26.70 15.28 10.46
N SER A 189 -27.03 14.64 9.33
CA SER A 189 -27.74 13.36 9.33
C SER A 189 -26.92 12.27 10.00
N PRO A 190 -27.55 11.44 10.86
CA PRO A 190 -26.83 10.47 11.68
C PRO A 190 -26.04 9.43 10.89
N GLU A 191 -26.41 9.16 9.62
CA GLU A 191 -25.73 8.22 8.75
C GLU A 191 -24.31 8.67 8.39
N TYR A 192 -24.05 10.00 8.34
CA TYR A 192 -22.73 10.56 8.03
C TYR A 192 -21.83 10.71 9.25
N ALA A 193 -22.39 10.71 10.46
CA ALA A 193 -21.63 10.94 11.69
C ALA A 193 -20.44 9.98 11.86
N PRO A 194 -20.56 8.66 11.65
CA PRO A 194 -19.41 7.75 11.76
C PRO A 194 -18.33 7.99 10.72
N ILE A 195 -18.68 8.44 9.52
CA ILE A 195 -17.70 8.75 8.48
C ILE A 195 -16.95 10.03 8.80
N LEU A 196 -17.63 11.04 9.28
CA LEU A 196 -17.00 12.30 9.73
C LEU A 196 -16.10 12.06 10.94
N GLU A 197 -16.54 11.23 11.91
CA GLU A 197 -15.72 10.83 13.04
C GLU A 197 -14.47 10.06 12.59
N LEU A 198 -14.62 9.08 11.70
CA LEU A 198 -13.48 8.36 11.13
C LEU A 198 -12.46 9.32 10.53
N MET A 199 -12.90 10.28 9.72
CA MET A 199 -11.98 11.22 9.07
C MET A 199 -11.34 12.17 10.07
N ALA A 200 -12.04 12.54 11.15
CA ALA A 200 -11.44 13.31 12.24
C ALA A 200 -10.36 12.51 12.97
N GLN A 201 -10.59 11.22 13.25
CA GLN A 201 -9.60 10.33 13.85
C GLN A 201 -8.39 10.10 12.93
N VAL A 202 -8.62 9.97 11.62
CA VAL A 202 -7.54 9.86 10.62
C VAL A 202 -6.70 11.14 10.58
N ASP A 203 -7.33 12.32 10.61
CA ASP A 203 -6.63 13.61 10.65
C ASP A 203 -5.78 13.76 11.92
N GLU A 204 -6.25 13.27 13.06
CA GLU A 204 -5.60 13.43 14.37
C GLU A 204 -4.53 12.36 14.61
N TYR A 205 -4.88 11.08 14.40
CA TYR A 205 -4.07 9.94 14.82
C TYR A 205 -2.96 9.56 13.83
N ILE A 206 -3.21 9.66 12.52
CA ILE A 206 -2.19 9.33 11.52
C ILE A 206 -1.17 10.47 11.45
N PRO A 207 0.13 10.20 11.69
CA PRO A 207 1.14 11.24 11.68
C PRO A 207 1.29 11.87 10.28
N THR A 208 1.59 13.16 10.23
CA THR A 208 2.02 13.78 8.98
C THR A 208 3.43 13.25 8.66
N PRO A 209 3.63 12.60 7.51
CA PRO A 209 4.89 11.95 7.22
C PRO A 209 6.00 12.98 6.97
N GLU A 210 7.20 12.68 7.48
CA GLU A 210 8.41 13.40 7.09
C GLU A 210 8.82 12.98 5.67
N ARG A 211 8.93 13.94 4.77
CA ARG A 211 9.27 13.69 3.35
C ARG A 211 10.76 13.83 3.12
N GLN A 212 11.39 12.79 2.61
CA GLN A 212 12.82 12.79 2.26
C GLN A 212 13.05 13.45 0.88
N ALA A 213 12.64 14.71 0.75
CA ALA A 213 12.72 15.44 -0.53
C ALA A 213 14.15 15.82 -0.94
N ASP A 214 15.07 15.90 0.02
CA ASP A 214 16.47 16.29 -0.20
C ASP A 214 17.36 15.16 -0.71
N LEU A 215 16.85 13.91 -0.71
CA LEU A 215 17.59 12.76 -1.24
C LEU A 215 17.48 12.66 -2.75
N ASP A 216 18.28 11.76 -3.34
CA ASP A 216 18.21 11.44 -4.76
C ASP A 216 16.86 10.80 -5.10
N PHE A 217 16.24 11.24 -6.19
CA PHE A 217 14.93 10.78 -6.65
C PHE A 217 14.88 9.25 -6.83
N LEU A 218 13.84 8.65 -6.29
CA LEU A 218 13.48 7.25 -6.50
C LEU A 218 11.97 7.08 -6.47
N MET A 219 11.44 6.38 -7.49
CA MET A 219 10.02 6.01 -7.60
C MET A 219 9.90 4.56 -8.09
N PRO A 220 9.41 3.63 -7.27
CA PRO A 220 9.05 2.29 -7.72
C PRO A 220 7.92 2.35 -8.74
N VAL A 221 8.04 1.57 -9.82
CA VAL A 221 7.03 1.48 -10.87
C VAL A 221 5.93 0.50 -10.43
N GLU A 222 4.70 0.96 -10.40
CA GLU A 222 3.52 0.17 -10.06
C GLU A 222 2.78 -0.34 -11.27
N ASP A 223 2.59 0.55 -12.24
CA ASP A 223 1.88 0.24 -13.47
C ASP A 223 2.43 1.07 -14.63
N VAL A 224 2.19 0.59 -15.86
CA VAL A 224 2.69 1.21 -17.07
C VAL A 224 1.58 1.31 -18.10
N PHE A 225 1.32 2.53 -18.54
CA PHE A 225 0.30 2.83 -19.53
C PHE A 225 0.90 3.43 -20.79
N SER A 226 0.31 3.12 -21.93
CA SER A 226 0.60 3.82 -23.17
C SER A 226 -0.55 4.79 -23.47
N ILE A 227 -0.23 6.07 -23.62
CA ILE A 227 -1.20 7.10 -24.02
C ILE A 227 -0.96 7.48 -25.47
N SER A 228 -1.97 7.23 -26.32
CA SER A 228 -1.91 7.56 -27.75
C SER A 228 -1.52 9.04 -27.97
N GLY A 229 -0.47 9.25 -28.76
CA GLY A 229 0.05 10.60 -29.08
C GLY A 229 0.87 11.27 -27.97
N ARG A 230 1.00 10.66 -26.77
CA ARG A 230 1.77 11.23 -25.65
C ARG A 230 2.96 10.37 -25.21
N GLY A 231 2.90 9.06 -25.38
CA GLY A 231 3.96 8.11 -25.02
C GLY A 231 3.63 7.22 -23.84
N THR A 232 4.66 6.67 -23.22
CA THR A 232 4.56 5.76 -22.08
C THR A 232 4.54 6.54 -20.76
N VAL A 233 3.63 6.16 -19.87
CA VAL A 233 3.49 6.69 -18.51
C VAL A 233 3.79 5.58 -17.53
N ALA A 234 4.76 5.79 -16.65
CA ALA A 234 4.99 4.96 -15.48
C ALA A 234 4.33 5.60 -14.27
N THR A 235 3.53 4.83 -13.52
CA THR A 235 2.92 5.31 -12.29
C THR A 235 3.61 4.72 -11.07
N GLY A 236 3.57 5.47 -9.98
CA GLY A 236 4.11 5.05 -8.69
C GLY A 236 4.11 6.18 -7.67
N ARG A 237 4.39 5.83 -6.42
CA ARG A 237 4.67 6.80 -5.37
C ARG A 237 6.14 7.18 -5.40
N VAL A 238 6.43 8.47 -5.35
CA VAL A 238 7.80 8.95 -5.13
C VAL A 238 8.23 8.55 -3.72
N GLU A 239 9.18 7.63 -3.62
CA GLU A 239 9.69 7.13 -2.35
C GLU A 239 10.55 8.17 -1.65
N ARG A 240 11.44 8.83 -2.42
CA ARG A 240 12.34 9.90 -1.95
C ARG A 240 12.73 10.84 -3.08
N GLY A 241 13.25 12.00 -2.69
CA GLY A 241 13.73 13.01 -3.63
C GLY A 241 12.64 13.77 -4.34
N THR A 242 13.04 14.42 -5.42
CA THR A 242 12.16 15.23 -6.28
C THR A 242 12.45 14.95 -7.74
N VAL A 243 11.44 15.08 -8.60
CA VAL A 243 11.57 15.00 -10.06
C VAL A 243 10.81 16.12 -10.75
N LYS A 244 11.42 16.75 -11.75
CA LYS A 244 10.84 17.84 -12.55
C LYS A 244 10.64 17.41 -13.99
N VAL A 245 9.76 18.08 -14.66
CA VAL A 245 9.64 17.99 -16.11
C VAL A 245 10.97 18.48 -16.75
N GLY A 246 11.56 17.62 -17.56
CA GLY A 246 12.88 17.85 -18.19
C GLY A 246 14.02 17.08 -17.56
N ASP A 247 13.84 16.51 -16.36
CA ASP A 247 14.88 15.72 -15.70
C ASP A 247 15.14 14.41 -16.44
N VAL A 248 16.42 14.00 -16.42
CA VAL A 248 16.85 12.69 -16.89
C VAL A 248 16.75 11.71 -15.72
N VAL A 249 16.13 10.57 -15.96
CA VAL A 249 15.99 9.47 -15.00
C VAL A 249 16.48 8.17 -15.62
N GLU A 250 16.85 7.20 -14.78
CA GLU A 250 17.17 5.84 -15.19
C GLU A 250 16.06 4.88 -14.76
N ILE A 251 15.83 3.89 -15.61
CA ILE A 251 14.97 2.72 -15.36
C ILE A 251 15.92 1.60 -14.90
N ILE A 252 15.73 1.08 -13.67
CA ILE A 252 16.63 0.12 -13.02
C ILE A 252 15.81 -1.05 -12.44
N GLY A 253 16.41 -2.24 -12.48
CA GLY A 253 15.86 -3.47 -11.90
C GLY A 253 15.25 -4.40 -12.93
N LEU A 254 15.09 -5.68 -12.56
CA LEU A 254 14.63 -6.81 -13.36
C LEU A 254 15.56 -7.17 -14.54
N THR A 255 16.44 -6.28 -14.93
CA THR A 255 17.53 -6.48 -15.91
C THR A 255 18.80 -5.84 -15.38
N GLU A 256 19.95 -6.24 -15.92
CA GLU A 256 21.23 -5.59 -15.62
C GLU A 256 21.40 -4.28 -16.42
N GLU A 257 20.61 -4.11 -17.49
CA GLU A 257 20.66 -2.93 -18.33
C GLU A 257 20.07 -1.71 -17.63
N ARG A 258 20.76 -0.57 -17.81
CA ARG A 258 20.28 0.75 -17.39
C ARG A 258 19.75 1.49 -18.59
N LYS A 259 18.52 1.94 -18.52
CA LYS A 259 17.93 2.73 -19.58
C LYS A 259 17.67 4.15 -19.11
N SER A 260 18.35 5.12 -19.71
CA SER A 260 18.12 6.54 -19.42
C SER A 260 16.99 7.08 -20.28
N THR A 261 16.15 7.91 -19.69
CA THR A 261 15.06 8.63 -20.37
C THR A 261 14.83 10.00 -19.75
N THR A 262 14.04 10.83 -20.42
CA THR A 262 13.67 12.16 -19.93
C THR A 262 12.20 12.18 -19.53
N VAL A 263 11.90 12.72 -18.35
CA VAL A 263 10.53 12.99 -17.90
C VAL A 263 9.98 14.18 -18.67
N THR A 264 8.94 13.97 -19.48
CA THR A 264 8.33 15.01 -20.32
C THR A 264 7.03 15.58 -19.73
N GLY A 265 6.54 14.96 -18.68
CA GLY A 265 5.36 15.42 -17.95
C GLY A 265 5.22 14.67 -16.64
N VAL A 266 4.67 15.33 -15.64
CA VAL A 266 4.31 14.76 -14.34
C VAL A 266 2.86 15.09 -14.07
N GLU A 267 2.06 14.09 -13.70
CA GLU A 267 0.65 14.23 -13.41
C GLU A 267 0.31 13.54 -12.10
N MET A 268 -0.58 14.14 -11.30
CA MET A 268 -1.19 13.56 -10.12
C MET A 268 -2.69 13.80 -10.17
N PHE A 269 -3.52 12.76 -10.05
CA PHE A 269 -4.99 12.83 -10.18
C PHE A 269 -5.46 13.61 -11.42
N HIS A 270 -4.85 13.32 -12.57
CA HIS A 270 -5.11 13.99 -13.86
C HIS A 270 -4.78 15.49 -13.92
N LYS A 271 -4.17 16.07 -12.88
CA LYS A 271 -3.68 17.45 -12.83
C LYS A 271 -2.18 17.48 -13.13
N LEU A 272 -1.72 18.53 -13.80
CA LEU A 272 -0.31 18.71 -14.13
C LEU A 272 0.49 19.19 -12.91
N LEU A 273 1.69 18.63 -12.73
CA LEU A 273 2.65 19.14 -11.76
C LEU A 273 3.93 19.59 -12.49
N PRO A 274 4.49 20.75 -12.14
CA PRO A 274 5.83 21.15 -12.62
C PRO A 274 6.92 20.28 -11.99
N GLN A 275 6.70 19.81 -10.76
CA GLN A 275 7.60 19.01 -9.95
C GLN A 275 6.80 18.08 -9.05
N ALA A 276 7.24 16.83 -8.91
CA ALA A 276 6.80 15.92 -7.86
C ALA A 276 7.87 15.78 -6.78
N GLU A 277 7.46 15.43 -5.57
CA GLU A 277 8.32 15.23 -4.42
C GLU A 277 7.96 13.95 -3.65
N ALA A 278 8.86 13.54 -2.76
CA ALA A 278 8.64 12.37 -1.90
C ALA A 278 7.22 12.36 -1.32
N GLY A 279 6.53 11.23 -1.48
CA GLY A 279 5.15 11.01 -1.06
C GLY A 279 4.07 11.21 -2.12
N ASP A 280 4.37 11.87 -3.23
CA ASP A 280 3.38 12.05 -4.31
C ASP A 280 3.14 10.74 -5.08
N ASN A 281 1.88 10.45 -5.37
CA ASN A 281 1.49 9.39 -6.30
C ASN A 281 1.35 9.98 -7.69
N ILE A 282 2.28 9.66 -8.58
CA ILE A 282 2.37 10.32 -9.88
C ILE A 282 2.33 9.37 -11.07
N GLY A 283 1.96 9.92 -12.21
CA GLY A 283 2.27 9.38 -13.52
C GLY A 283 3.39 10.20 -14.16
N ALA A 284 4.55 9.58 -14.37
CA ALA A 284 5.69 10.17 -15.07
C ALA A 284 5.63 9.82 -16.55
N LEU A 285 5.54 10.82 -17.41
CA LEU A 285 5.56 10.67 -18.87
C LEU A 285 7.01 10.54 -19.35
N LEU A 286 7.35 9.46 -20.03
CA LEU A 286 8.73 9.13 -20.41
C LEU A 286 8.93 9.29 -21.91
N ARG A 287 10.08 9.89 -22.30
CA ARG A 287 10.43 10.11 -23.70
C ARG A 287 11.09 8.90 -24.31
N GLY A 288 10.57 8.41 -25.46
CA GLY A 288 11.24 7.39 -26.25
C GLY A 288 11.36 6.02 -25.57
N VAL A 289 10.50 5.75 -24.61
CA VAL A 289 10.36 4.43 -23.95
C VAL A 289 9.08 3.79 -24.45
N ALA A 290 9.15 2.59 -25.01
CA ALA A 290 7.99 1.80 -25.36
C ALA A 290 7.41 1.12 -24.10
N LYS A 291 6.12 0.73 -24.15
CA LYS A 291 5.44 0.12 -22.98
C LYS A 291 6.10 -1.19 -22.53
N ASP A 292 6.65 -1.95 -23.44
CA ASP A 292 7.35 -3.23 -23.23
C ASP A 292 8.81 -3.10 -22.78
N GLU A 293 9.32 -1.86 -22.69
CA GLU A 293 10.68 -1.56 -22.24
C GLU A 293 10.74 -1.08 -20.78
N ILE A 294 9.60 -1.02 -20.10
CA ILE A 294 9.48 -0.70 -18.68
C ILE A 294 8.32 -1.50 -18.09
N GLU A 295 8.53 -2.05 -16.92
CA GLU A 295 7.52 -2.89 -16.27
C GLU A 295 7.42 -2.64 -14.76
N ARG A 296 6.31 -3.09 -14.18
CA ARG A 296 6.10 -3.09 -12.74
C ARG A 296 7.24 -3.83 -12.03
N GLY A 297 7.77 -3.22 -10.97
CA GLY A 297 8.85 -3.78 -10.17
C GLY A 297 10.22 -3.16 -10.45
N GLN A 298 10.37 -2.48 -11.59
CA GLN A 298 11.50 -1.60 -11.82
C GLN A 298 11.35 -0.30 -11.02
N VAL A 299 12.39 0.50 -10.95
CA VAL A 299 12.36 1.84 -10.36
C VAL A 299 12.77 2.89 -11.37
N LEU A 300 12.17 4.08 -11.28
CA LEU A 300 12.73 5.30 -11.86
C LEU A 300 13.58 5.98 -10.79
N CYS A 301 14.81 6.31 -11.11
CA CYS A 301 15.72 6.96 -10.18
C CYS A 301 16.58 8.03 -10.85
N LYS A 302 17.21 8.87 -10.04
CA LYS A 302 18.25 9.78 -10.51
C LYS A 302 19.40 8.97 -11.11
N PRO A 303 20.03 9.42 -12.22
CA PRO A 303 21.13 8.68 -12.84
C PRO A 303 22.25 8.34 -11.86
N ASN A 304 22.68 7.07 -11.88
CA ASN A 304 23.73 6.51 -11.04
C ASN A 304 23.48 6.51 -9.52
N SER A 305 22.24 6.75 -9.06
CA SER A 305 21.91 6.77 -7.62
C SER A 305 21.57 5.39 -7.04
N VAL A 306 21.13 4.45 -7.88
CA VAL A 306 20.74 3.08 -7.46
C VAL A 306 21.34 2.07 -8.41
N ASN A 307 21.68 0.88 -7.89
CA ASN A 307 22.17 -0.25 -8.67
C ASN A 307 21.20 -1.44 -8.56
N PRO A 308 21.08 -2.25 -9.62
CA PRO A 308 20.43 -3.55 -9.51
C PRO A 308 21.38 -4.55 -8.86
N HIS A 309 20.86 -5.42 -7.97
CA HIS A 309 21.63 -6.40 -7.23
C HIS A 309 20.94 -7.75 -7.24
N THR A 310 21.74 -8.82 -7.25
CA THR A 310 21.24 -10.20 -7.20
C THR A 310 21.60 -10.90 -5.89
N LYS A 311 22.59 -10.42 -5.12
CA LYS A 311 23.06 -11.11 -3.93
C LYS A 311 23.21 -10.15 -2.75
N PHE A 312 22.62 -10.52 -1.61
CA PHE A 312 22.67 -9.71 -0.39
C PHE A 312 22.59 -10.59 0.87
N VAL A 313 22.96 -10.03 2.01
CA VAL A 313 22.67 -10.58 3.34
C VAL A 313 21.40 -9.89 3.85
N GLY A 314 20.44 -10.70 4.31
CA GLY A 314 19.22 -10.23 4.93
C GLY A 314 19.14 -10.67 6.39
N HIS A 315 18.83 -9.72 7.29
CA HIS A 315 18.41 -10.06 8.65
C HIS A 315 16.93 -10.43 8.62
N VAL A 316 16.60 -11.68 8.91
CA VAL A 316 15.26 -12.25 8.66
C VAL A 316 14.67 -12.84 9.93
N TYR A 317 13.43 -12.47 10.21
CA TYR A 317 12.55 -13.16 11.15
C TYR A 317 11.65 -14.15 10.41
N VAL A 318 11.65 -15.40 10.86
CA VAL A 318 10.82 -16.48 10.30
C VAL A 318 9.52 -16.58 11.10
N LEU A 319 8.39 -16.30 10.45
CA LEU A 319 7.08 -16.29 11.09
C LEU A 319 6.69 -17.67 11.65
N THR A 320 6.14 -17.68 12.85
CA THR A 320 5.57 -18.86 13.49
C THR A 320 4.23 -19.25 12.85
N GLU A 321 3.77 -20.48 13.12
CA GLU A 321 2.43 -20.94 12.70
C GLU A 321 1.31 -20.05 13.26
N LYS A 322 1.44 -19.56 14.48
CA LYS A 322 0.46 -18.67 15.12
C LYS A 322 0.34 -17.33 14.41
N GLU A 323 1.42 -16.86 13.80
CA GLU A 323 1.49 -15.65 12.99
C GLU A 323 1.10 -15.89 11.53
N GLY A 324 0.58 -17.05 11.18
CA GLY A 324 0.23 -17.43 9.81
C GLY A 324 1.38 -17.97 8.97
N GLY A 325 2.57 -18.08 9.55
CA GLY A 325 3.78 -18.56 8.89
C GLY A 325 3.86 -20.08 8.72
N ARG A 326 5.08 -20.63 8.76
CA ARG A 326 5.37 -22.05 8.53
C ARG A 326 5.21 -22.90 9.80
N LYS A 327 4.87 -24.17 9.59
CA LYS A 327 4.92 -25.21 10.65
C LYS A 327 6.27 -25.91 10.72
N LYS A 328 6.96 -26.03 9.58
CA LYS A 328 8.18 -26.83 9.44
C LYS A 328 9.37 -25.94 9.20
N PRO A 329 10.56 -26.31 9.71
CA PRO A 329 11.80 -25.62 9.39
C PRO A 329 12.11 -25.70 7.89
N PHE A 330 12.99 -24.83 7.42
CA PHE A 330 13.60 -24.94 6.11
C PHE A 330 15.12 -25.04 6.23
N PHE A 331 15.76 -25.47 5.14
CA PHE A 331 17.19 -25.75 5.06
C PHE A 331 17.82 -24.86 4.00
N ALA A 332 19.14 -24.84 3.94
CA ALA A 332 19.88 -24.21 2.84
C ALA A 332 19.38 -24.74 1.49
N GLY A 333 19.33 -23.85 0.50
CA GLY A 333 18.76 -24.16 -0.81
C GLY A 333 17.23 -23.99 -0.89
N TYR A 334 16.58 -23.49 0.16
CA TYR A 334 15.15 -23.10 0.11
C TYR A 334 14.96 -21.94 -0.86
N ARG A 335 13.93 -22.01 -1.70
CA ARG A 335 13.70 -21.08 -2.81
C ARG A 335 12.31 -20.45 -2.79
N PRO A 336 12.04 -19.52 -1.85
CA PRO A 336 10.77 -18.77 -1.79
C PRO A 336 10.77 -17.58 -2.73
N GLN A 337 9.67 -16.81 -2.70
CA GLN A 337 9.54 -15.51 -3.34
C GLN A 337 9.88 -14.40 -2.36
N PHE A 338 10.70 -13.46 -2.79
CA PHE A 338 11.08 -12.24 -2.07
C PHE A 338 10.33 -11.06 -2.66
N TYR A 339 9.61 -10.35 -1.83
CA TYR A 339 8.81 -9.19 -2.20
C TYR A 339 9.54 -7.92 -1.81
N PHE A 340 9.93 -7.13 -2.81
CA PHE A 340 10.56 -5.81 -2.65
C PHE A 340 9.69 -4.75 -3.31
N ARG A 341 9.31 -3.69 -2.58
CA ARG A 341 8.51 -2.60 -3.16
C ARG A 341 7.33 -3.14 -3.98
N THR A 342 7.40 -3.02 -5.30
CA THR A 342 6.32 -3.40 -6.25
C THR A 342 6.57 -4.72 -6.98
N THR A 343 7.68 -5.43 -6.68
CA THR A 343 8.05 -6.68 -7.35
C THR A 343 8.17 -7.88 -6.41
N ASP A 344 8.12 -9.06 -6.96
CA ASP A 344 8.48 -10.32 -6.33
C ASP A 344 9.45 -11.10 -7.21
N VAL A 345 10.51 -11.62 -6.61
CA VAL A 345 11.55 -12.39 -7.27
C VAL A 345 11.85 -13.66 -6.47
N THR A 346 12.02 -14.78 -7.16
CA THR A 346 12.49 -16.02 -6.52
C THR A 346 13.96 -15.86 -6.14
N GLY A 347 14.29 -16.26 -4.90
CA GLY A 347 15.68 -16.27 -4.44
C GLY A 347 16.03 -17.57 -3.76
N ASN A 348 17.31 -17.94 -3.82
CA ASN A 348 17.88 -19.07 -3.12
C ASN A 348 18.46 -18.59 -1.79
N ILE A 349 18.19 -19.33 -0.70
CA ILE A 349 18.68 -19.00 0.63
C ILE A 349 19.87 -19.88 0.98
N GLU A 350 20.97 -19.25 1.41
CA GLU A 350 22.12 -19.88 2.04
C GLU A 350 22.12 -19.51 3.53
N LEU A 351 22.20 -20.51 4.39
CA LEU A 351 22.25 -20.30 5.85
C LEU A 351 23.70 -20.07 6.30
N PRO A 352 23.92 -19.34 7.41
CA PRO A 352 25.25 -19.10 7.95
C PRO A 352 25.96 -20.39 8.34
N ALA A 353 27.30 -20.36 8.36
CA ALA A 353 28.10 -21.52 8.78
C ALA A 353 27.68 -22.00 10.17
N GLY A 354 27.43 -23.33 10.28
CA GLY A 354 26.99 -23.98 11.51
C GLY A 354 25.47 -23.96 11.74
N VAL A 355 24.69 -23.34 10.90
CA VAL A 355 23.22 -23.36 10.94
C VAL A 355 22.72 -24.39 9.91
N GLU A 356 22.23 -25.53 10.34
CA GLU A 356 21.71 -26.56 9.43
C GLU A 356 20.28 -26.28 8.97
N MET A 357 19.46 -25.67 9.82
CA MET A 357 18.06 -25.36 9.54
C MET A 357 17.62 -24.05 10.21
N CYS A 358 16.60 -23.44 9.66
CA CYS A 358 15.92 -22.29 10.23
C CYS A 358 14.49 -22.68 10.64
N ARG A 359 14.11 -22.39 11.88
CA ARG A 359 12.82 -22.77 12.47
C ARG A 359 11.87 -21.57 12.51
N PRO A 360 10.55 -21.80 12.49
CA PRO A 360 9.59 -20.77 12.81
C PRO A 360 9.91 -20.11 14.17
N GLY A 361 9.99 -18.78 14.20
CA GLY A 361 10.38 -17.97 15.35
C GLY A 361 11.86 -17.59 15.40
N ASP A 362 12.70 -18.11 14.52
CA ASP A 362 14.12 -17.76 14.48
C ASP A 362 14.35 -16.38 13.83
N ASN A 363 15.35 -15.66 14.38
CA ASN A 363 15.99 -14.53 13.74
C ASN A 363 17.35 -14.98 13.20
N VAL A 364 17.61 -14.78 11.91
CA VAL A 364 18.83 -15.27 11.28
C VAL A 364 19.31 -14.34 10.18
N ASP A 365 20.62 -14.14 10.12
CA ASP A 365 21.26 -13.50 8.96
C ASP A 365 21.46 -14.57 7.88
N MET A 366 20.83 -14.39 6.74
CA MET A 366 20.95 -15.33 5.63
C MET A 366 21.39 -14.64 4.36
N THR A 367 22.21 -15.35 3.58
CA THR A 367 22.56 -14.89 2.24
C THR A 367 21.47 -15.28 1.26
N VAL A 368 21.01 -14.31 0.49
CA VAL A 368 19.97 -14.51 -0.51
C VAL A 368 20.58 -14.23 -1.90
N GLU A 369 20.35 -15.14 -2.82
CA GLU A 369 20.72 -15.01 -4.22
C GLU A 369 19.46 -15.04 -5.09
N LEU A 370 19.12 -13.88 -5.66
CA LEU A 370 17.93 -13.69 -6.49
C LEU A 370 18.18 -14.19 -7.92
N ILE A 371 17.16 -14.75 -8.56
CA ILE A 371 17.24 -15.19 -9.97
C ILE A 371 17.19 -14.02 -10.95
N THR A 372 16.79 -12.83 -10.51
CA THR A 372 16.63 -11.62 -11.30
C THR A 372 17.14 -10.44 -10.47
N PRO A 373 17.91 -9.50 -11.03
CA PRO A 373 18.40 -8.36 -10.29
C PRO A 373 17.27 -7.42 -9.86
N VAL A 374 17.37 -6.89 -8.65
CA VAL A 374 16.39 -5.95 -8.08
C VAL A 374 17.11 -4.68 -7.64
N ALA A 375 16.49 -3.54 -7.87
CA ALA A 375 16.95 -2.27 -7.31
C ALA A 375 16.80 -2.31 -5.79
N CYS A 376 17.84 -2.72 -5.07
CA CYS A 376 17.83 -2.80 -3.61
C CYS A 376 19.05 -2.10 -2.99
N GLU A 377 18.88 -1.70 -1.74
CA GLU A 377 19.86 -0.95 -0.95
C GLU A 377 19.86 -1.48 0.48
N ASN A 378 20.92 -1.21 1.23
CA ASN A 378 20.96 -1.51 2.67
C ASN A 378 19.81 -0.79 3.39
N GLY A 379 19.15 -1.51 4.28
CA GLY A 379 17.96 -1.01 5.00
C GLY A 379 16.62 -1.26 4.30
N LEU A 380 16.63 -1.72 3.04
CA LEU A 380 15.38 -2.04 2.35
C LEU A 380 14.70 -3.26 2.99
N ARG A 381 13.43 -3.11 3.34
CA ARG A 381 12.60 -4.20 3.87
C ARG A 381 12.08 -5.09 2.76
N PHE A 382 11.91 -6.37 3.08
CA PHE A 382 11.30 -7.35 2.19
C PHE A 382 10.47 -8.37 2.96
N ALA A 383 9.49 -8.96 2.27
CA ALA A 383 8.74 -10.10 2.76
C ALA A 383 9.14 -11.37 2.01
N ILE A 384 9.09 -12.51 2.71
CA ILE A 384 9.33 -13.83 2.14
C ILE A 384 7.99 -14.57 2.08
N ARG A 385 7.64 -15.09 0.90
CA ARG A 385 6.37 -15.79 0.71
C ARG A 385 6.57 -17.16 0.05
N GLU A 386 5.72 -18.10 0.45
CA GLU A 386 5.64 -19.45 -0.13
C GLU A 386 4.18 -19.89 -0.22
N GLY A 387 3.75 -20.38 -1.37
CA GLY A 387 2.42 -20.95 -1.55
C GLY A 387 1.26 -20.03 -1.13
N GLY A 388 1.38 -18.73 -1.37
CA GLY A 388 0.38 -17.73 -1.02
C GLY A 388 0.43 -17.24 0.44
N ARG A 389 1.41 -17.68 1.25
CA ARG A 389 1.58 -17.29 2.66
C ARG A 389 2.85 -16.49 2.87
N THR A 390 2.81 -15.52 3.74
CA THR A 390 4.01 -14.86 4.24
C THR A 390 4.65 -15.78 5.28
N VAL A 391 5.92 -16.13 5.06
CA VAL A 391 6.67 -17.07 5.91
C VAL A 391 7.83 -16.41 6.65
N GLY A 392 8.14 -15.17 6.29
CA GLY A 392 9.17 -14.39 6.96
C GLY A 392 9.19 -12.95 6.47
N SER A 393 9.90 -12.12 7.19
CA SER A 393 10.21 -10.74 6.79
C SER A 393 11.65 -10.41 7.16
N GLY A 394 12.24 -9.49 6.45
CA GLY A 394 13.61 -9.11 6.72
C GLY A 394 13.97 -7.72 6.20
N VAL A 395 15.21 -7.37 6.49
CA VAL A 395 15.85 -6.12 6.04
C VAL A 395 17.17 -6.48 5.37
N VAL A 396 17.47 -5.86 4.24
CA VAL A 396 18.78 -5.98 3.59
C VAL A 396 19.81 -5.34 4.49
N SER A 397 20.76 -6.13 5.00
CA SER A 397 21.82 -5.67 5.89
C SER A 397 23.11 -5.37 5.15
N GLU A 398 23.41 -6.13 4.08
CA GLU A 398 24.61 -5.96 3.27
C GLU A 398 24.37 -6.39 1.83
N ILE A 399 24.84 -5.59 0.87
CA ILE A 399 24.82 -5.93 -0.55
C ILE A 399 26.13 -6.64 -0.91
N LEU A 400 26.05 -7.79 -1.57
CA LEU A 400 27.20 -8.61 -1.96
C LEU A 400 27.50 -8.57 -3.46
N ALA A 401 26.48 -8.53 -4.33
CA ALA A 401 26.61 -8.42 -5.78
C ALA A 401 25.36 -7.86 -6.45
#